data_56ab1660318c16a854242d85bb3b6ab1
#
_entry.id   56ab1660318c16a854242d85bb3b6ab1
#
_cell.length_a   1.000
_cell.length_b   1.000
_cell.length_c   1.000
_cell.angle_alpha   90.00
_cell.angle_beta   90.00
_cell.angle_gamma   90.00
#
_symmetry.space_group_name_H-M   'P 1'
#
loop_
_entity.id
_entity.type
_entity.pdbx_description
1 polymer ?
#
loop_
_entity_poly.entity_id
_entity_poly.type
_entity_poly.pdbx_seq_one_letter_code
_entity_poly.pdbx_strand_id
1 'polypeptide(L)'
;MNHAKRLRTLRRHMAAAGIESLLVTHLADVRYLCGFGGSNAALAIGRGRASLFTDGRYTVQAKQETSGAKVFIAEKSALREACASLAASGVAHVVFDPSSTTVADLEVMRAAIPSNQRRGFFRHSSTSLVADLRMVKDAEELVRMEEAALLGCRLFEELLPKIASGVQETTIAAELEYAARRNGAEGMSFATIVASGPRAALPHGHATSAAVPRSGFVVLDFGVILKGYCSDMTRTVFIGKASDDERFAYDSVRDAQQAAVDAVIPGVSSGEVDEAARSVLRKAGLAQYFTHSTGHGVGIEIHEAPRVAAAQTQVLTPGMVITIEPGIYLEGKFGIRIEDMVVVTDQAGRVITPASKALIEL
;
A
#
# COMPACT_ATOMS: atom_id res chain seq x y z
N MET A 1 15.55 -10.65 -4.97
CA MET A 1 15.57 -9.55 -3.98
C MET A 1 16.81 -9.62 -3.10
N ASN A 2 17.50 -8.50 -2.86
CA ASN A 2 18.77 -8.50 -2.10
C ASN A 2 18.53 -8.15 -0.61
N HIS A 3 17.97 -9.11 0.15
CA HIS A 3 17.70 -8.96 1.59
C HIS A 3 18.97 -8.66 2.40
N ALA A 4 20.12 -9.21 2.00
CA ALA A 4 21.41 -8.93 2.66
C ALA A 4 21.80 -7.43 2.53
N LYS A 5 21.53 -6.80 1.38
CA LYS A 5 21.73 -5.35 1.20
C LYS A 5 20.78 -4.56 2.10
N ARG A 6 19.49 -4.93 2.18
CA ARG A 6 18.49 -4.27 3.04
C ARG A 6 18.86 -4.35 4.51
N LEU A 7 19.26 -5.51 5.00
CA LEU A 7 19.75 -5.68 6.38
C LEU A 7 21.01 -4.86 6.66
N ARG A 8 21.95 -4.76 5.71
CA ARG A 8 23.14 -3.89 5.88
C ARG A 8 22.75 -2.41 5.94
N THR A 9 21.83 -1.97 5.10
CA THR A 9 21.35 -0.58 5.11
C THR A 9 20.63 -0.26 6.41
N LEU A 10 19.72 -1.16 6.87
CA LEU A 10 19.05 -1.01 8.16
C LEU A 10 20.05 -0.89 9.31
N ARG A 11 21.08 -1.74 9.34
CA ARG A 11 22.10 -1.66 10.41
C ARG A 11 22.89 -0.35 10.40
N ARG A 12 23.10 0.26 9.22
CA ARG A 12 23.71 1.61 9.15
C ARG A 12 22.81 2.66 9.79
N HIS A 13 21.49 2.61 9.49
CA HIS A 13 20.52 3.51 10.11
C HIS A 13 20.40 3.27 11.62
N MET A 14 20.37 2.01 12.06
CA MET A 14 20.40 1.66 13.48
C MET A 14 21.66 2.26 14.16
N ALA A 15 22.84 2.09 13.56
CA ALA A 15 24.09 2.60 14.12
C ALA A 15 24.09 4.15 14.22
N ALA A 16 23.59 4.84 13.18
CA ALA A 16 23.46 6.28 13.19
C ALA A 16 22.48 6.79 14.28
N ALA A 17 21.45 6.01 14.60
CA ALA A 17 20.49 6.27 15.67
C ALA A 17 20.92 5.75 17.06
N GLY A 18 22.12 5.16 17.19
CA GLY A 18 22.59 4.56 18.44
C GLY A 18 21.84 3.28 18.86
N ILE A 19 21.21 2.59 17.92
CA ILE A 19 20.41 1.39 18.14
C ILE A 19 21.29 0.15 17.93
N GLU A 20 21.49 -0.64 18.99
CA GLU A 20 22.27 -1.88 18.92
C GLU A 20 21.43 -3.09 18.54
N SER A 21 20.14 -3.07 18.91
CA SER A 21 19.23 -4.20 18.73
C SER A 21 17.83 -3.71 18.41
N LEU A 22 17.25 -4.29 17.36
CA LEU A 22 15.90 -4.00 16.87
C LEU A 22 15.06 -5.27 16.83
N LEU A 23 13.84 -5.22 17.35
CA LEU A 23 12.85 -6.27 17.21
C LEU A 23 11.78 -5.81 16.22
N VAL A 24 11.61 -6.57 15.14
CA VAL A 24 10.62 -6.33 14.09
C VAL A 24 9.54 -7.40 14.18
N THR A 25 8.30 -6.97 14.41
CA THR A 25 7.11 -7.85 14.53
C THR A 25 6.13 -7.65 13.39
N HIS A 26 6.23 -6.52 12.68
CA HIS A 26 5.41 -6.23 11.52
C HIS A 26 5.76 -7.15 10.35
N LEU A 27 4.79 -7.93 9.87
CA LEU A 27 5.05 -9.01 8.91
C LEU A 27 5.52 -8.50 7.55
N ALA A 28 5.03 -7.35 7.10
CA ALA A 28 5.49 -6.73 5.87
C ALA A 28 6.97 -6.32 5.96
N ASP A 29 7.41 -5.82 7.12
CA ASP A 29 8.80 -5.48 7.39
C ASP A 29 9.69 -6.73 7.49
N VAL A 30 9.18 -7.80 8.10
CA VAL A 30 9.88 -9.11 8.13
C VAL A 30 10.08 -9.61 6.70
N ARG A 31 9.01 -9.60 5.88
CA ARG A 31 9.07 -9.97 4.46
C ARG A 31 10.08 -9.11 3.69
N TYR A 32 10.05 -7.81 3.87
CA TYR A 32 10.99 -6.88 3.24
C TYR A 32 12.44 -7.20 3.59
N LEU A 33 12.73 -7.47 4.86
CA LEU A 33 14.09 -7.63 5.38
C LEU A 33 14.68 -9.01 5.12
N CYS A 34 13.88 -10.08 5.14
CA CYS A 34 14.40 -11.43 5.02
C CYS A 34 13.66 -12.37 4.06
N GLY A 35 12.58 -11.91 3.43
CA GLY A 35 11.82 -12.66 2.42
C GLY A 35 10.71 -13.55 2.98
N PHE A 36 10.64 -13.80 4.28
CA PHE A 36 9.64 -14.67 4.88
C PHE A 36 8.22 -14.09 4.79
N GLY A 37 7.30 -14.84 4.17
CA GLY A 37 5.91 -14.44 3.89
C GLY A 37 4.86 -15.09 4.79
N GLY A 38 5.25 -15.79 5.86
CA GLY A 38 4.30 -16.44 6.79
C GLY A 38 3.57 -15.45 7.69
N SER A 39 2.46 -15.92 8.28
CA SER A 39 1.54 -15.09 9.10
C SER A 39 1.92 -14.96 10.58
N ASN A 40 3.05 -15.53 11.01
CA ASN A 40 3.55 -15.41 12.38
C ASN A 40 5.07 -15.37 12.39
N ALA A 41 5.65 -14.24 12.79
CA ALA A 41 7.08 -14.07 12.86
C ALA A 41 7.50 -12.95 13.81
N ALA A 42 8.73 -13.08 14.34
CA ALA A 42 9.48 -12.00 14.97
C ALA A 42 10.92 -12.03 14.48
N LEU A 43 11.44 -10.90 13.99
CA LEU A 43 12.80 -10.80 13.47
C LEU A 43 13.65 -9.97 14.45
N ALA A 44 14.59 -10.61 15.09
CA ALA A 44 15.57 -9.98 15.98
C ALA A 44 16.82 -9.60 15.19
N ILE A 45 17.18 -8.31 15.20
CA ILE A 45 18.29 -7.77 14.42
C ILE A 45 19.30 -7.14 15.38
N GLY A 46 20.54 -7.63 15.36
CA GLY A 46 21.68 -7.06 16.06
C GLY A 46 22.76 -6.56 15.09
N ARG A 47 23.88 -6.08 15.64
CA ARG A 47 25.00 -5.50 14.87
C ARG A 47 25.52 -6.42 13.77
N GLY A 48 25.64 -7.72 14.01
CA GLY A 48 26.26 -8.68 13.08
C GLY A 48 25.33 -9.79 12.59
N ARG A 49 24.16 -9.99 13.20
CA ARG A 49 23.27 -11.12 12.92
C ARG A 49 21.81 -10.70 12.90
N ALA A 50 21.00 -11.47 12.18
CA ALA A 50 19.56 -11.41 12.23
C ALA A 50 19.02 -12.82 12.50
N SER A 51 17.97 -12.92 13.29
CA SER A 51 17.35 -14.19 13.70
C SER A 51 15.84 -14.08 13.51
N LEU A 52 15.30 -14.91 12.62
CA LEU A 52 13.87 -15.05 12.39
C LEU A 52 13.32 -16.14 13.32
N PHE A 53 12.32 -15.79 14.10
CA PHE A 53 11.55 -16.72 14.91
C PHE A 53 10.17 -16.88 14.29
N THR A 54 9.73 -18.13 14.09
CA THR A 54 8.39 -18.48 13.59
C THR A 54 7.95 -19.80 14.23
N ASP A 55 6.71 -20.23 14.02
CA ASP A 55 6.19 -21.45 14.61
C ASP A 55 6.28 -22.68 13.70
N GLY A 56 5.92 -23.84 14.22
CA GLY A 56 6.06 -25.14 13.55
C GLY A 56 5.31 -25.27 12.23
N ARG A 57 4.26 -24.47 11.99
CA ARG A 57 3.52 -24.45 10.71
C ARG A 57 4.41 -24.02 9.54
N TYR A 58 5.42 -23.21 9.83
CA TYR A 58 6.30 -22.60 8.84
C TYR A 58 7.70 -23.25 8.76
N THR A 59 7.90 -24.43 9.35
CA THR A 59 9.22 -25.09 9.42
C THR A 59 9.90 -25.27 8.04
N VAL A 60 9.13 -25.60 7.01
CA VAL A 60 9.63 -25.77 5.64
C VAL A 60 9.72 -24.42 4.93
N GLN A 61 8.63 -23.65 4.95
CA GLN A 61 8.52 -22.36 4.26
C GLN A 61 9.59 -21.37 4.72
N ALA A 62 9.81 -21.24 6.03
CA ALA A 62 10.83 -20.34 6.57
C ALA A 62 12.24 -20.66 6.09
N LYS A 63 12.57 -21.95 5.92
CA LYS A 63 13.88 -22.37 5.40
C LYS A 63 14.04 -22.06 3.92
N GLN A 64 12.95 -22.11 3.14
CA GLN A 64 12.96 -21.84 1.70
C GLN A 64 12.99 -20.35 1.37
N GLU A 65 12.23 -19.55 2.11
CA GLU A 65 12.03 -18.13 1.81
C GLU A 65 13.06 -17.22 2.48
N THR A 66 13.58 -17.60 3.68
CA THR A 66 14.40 -16.71 4.48
C THR A 66 15.81 -16.56 3.93
N SER A 67 16.22 -15.34 3.71
CA SER A 67 17.57 -14.95 3.32
C SER A 67 18.13 -13.87 4.25
N GLY A 68 19.39 -14.02 4.64
CA GLY A 68 20.10 -13.04 5.48
C GLY A 68 19.79 -13.12 6.99
N ALA A 69 18.91 -14.04 7.42
CA ALA A 69 18.61 -14.31 8.82
C ALA A 69 18.68 -15.81 9.14
N LYS A 70 19.04 -16.15 10.38
CA LYS A 70 18.99 -17.53 10.87
C LYS A 70 17.58 -17.85 11.35
N VAL A 71 17.01 -18.97 10.89
CA VAL A 71 15.65 -19.40 11.26
C VAL A 71 15.66 -20.20 12.57
N PHE A 72 14.71 -19.88 13.44
CA PHE A 72 14.40 -20.60 14.67
C PHE A 72 12.91 -20.94 14.67
N ILE A 73 12.60 -22.20 14.95
CA ILE A 73 11.21 -22.68 15.08
C ILE A 73 10.84 -22.65 16.55
N ALA A 74 9.94 -21.75 16.90
CA ALA A 74 9.46 -21.58 18.26
C ALA A 74 8.47 -22.69 18.64
N GLU A 75 8.58 -23.20 19.86
CA GLU A 75 7.66 -24.22 20.39
C GLU A 75 6.28 -23.65 20.76
N LYS A 76 6.25 -22.40 21.27
CA LYS A 76 5.02 -21.77 21.77
C LYS A 76 4.70 -20.43 21.12
N SER A 77 5.66 -19.51 21.08
CA SER A 77 5.43 -18.14 20.58
C SER A 77 6.71 -17.56 19.99
N ALA A 78 6.67 -17.25 18.71
CA ALA A 78 7.77 -16.61 18.00
C ALA A 78 8.25 -15.33 18.71
N LEU A 79 7.32 -14.46 19.09
CA LEU A 79 7.61 -13.21 19.79
C LEU A 79 8.27 -13.44 21.15
N ARG A 80 7.76 -14.40 21.94
CA ARG A 80 8.30 -14.72 23.25
C ARG A 80 9.75 -15.21 23.18
N GLU A 81 10.00 -16.14 22.26
CA GLU A 81 11.35 -16.72 22.08
C GLU A 81 12.34 -15.73 21.50
N ALA A 82 11.91 -14.87 20.58
CA ALA A 82 12.72 -13.75 20.10
C ALA A 82 13.14 -12.82 21.24
N CYS A 83 12.22 -12.45 22.13
CA CYS A 83 12.51 -11.59 23.28
C CYS A 83 13.42 -12.27 24.29
N ALA A 84 13.19 -13.55 24.61
CA ALA A 84 14.06 -14.34 25.51
C ALA A 84 15.48 -14.46 24.94
N SER A 85 15.61 -14.73 23.64
CA SER A 85 16.90 -14.79 22.93
C SER A 85 17.65 -13.46 22.98
N LEU A 86 16.94 -12.34 22.79
CA LEU A 86 17.52 -10.99 22.89
C LEU A 86 18.00 -10.70 24.32
N ALA A 87 17.21 -11.02 25.33
CA ALA A 87 17.62 -10.86 26.74
C ALA A 87 18.84 -11.70 27.10
N ALA A 88 18.89 -12.94 26.59
CA ALA A 88 20.05 -13.85 26.82
C ALA A 88 21.32 -13.41 26.06
N SER A 89 21.21 -12.57 25.04
CA SER A 89 22.35 -12.10 24.24
C SER A 89 23.20 -11.01 24.93
N GLY A 90 22.73 -10.50 26.08
CA GLY A 90 23.45 -9.49 26.87
C GLY A 90 23.30 -8.05 26.33
N VAL A 91 22.39 -7.80 25.42
CA VAL A 91 22.09 -6.42 24.96
C VAL A 91 21.45 -5.61 26.08
N ALA A 92 21.83 -4.33 26.20
CA ALA A 92 21.34 -3.46 27.26
C ALA A 92 19.87 -3.09 27.07
N HIS A 93 19.43 -2.91 25.81
CA HIS A 93 18.05 -2.61 25.45
C HIS A 93 17.76 -3.06 24.02
N VAL A 94 16.48 -3.21 23.73
CA VAL A 94 15.94 -3.57 22.42
C VAL A 94 14.96 -2.48 21.99
N VAL A 95 15.13 -1.99 20.76
CA VAL A 95 14.20 -1.02 20.16
C VAL A 95 13.13 -1.76 19.37
N PHE A 96 11.91 -1.24 19.37
CA PHE A 96 10.80 -1.73 18.57
C PHE A 96 10.00 -0.55 17.95
N ASP A 97 9.23 -0.82 16.90
CA ASP A 97 8.36 0.18 16.28
C ASP A 97 6.99 0.19 16.98
N PRO A 98 6.60 1.30 17.64
CA PRO A 98 5.31 1.39 18.33
C PRO A 98 4.12 1.47 17.39
N SER A 99 4.32 1.82 16.12
CA SER A 99 3.24 1.92 15.13
C SER A 99 2.68 0.54 14.73
N SER A 100 3.48 -0.51 14.90
CA SER A 100 3.14 -1.88 14.53
C SER A 100 3.13 -2.86 15.71
N THR A 101 3.43 -2.39 16.93
CA THR A 101 3.45 -3.23 18.13
C THR A 101 2.24 -2.91 19.00
N THR A 102 1.37 -3.89 19.22
CA THR A 102 0.20 -3.70 20.07
C THR A 102 0.56 -3.66 21.57
N VAL A 103 -0.34 -3.14 22.40
CA VAL A 103 -0.17 -3.19 23.88
C VAL A 103 -0.06 -4.64 24.37
N ALA A 104 -0.84 -5.55 23.79
CA ALA A 104 -0.77 -6.98 24.10
C ALA A 104 0.59 -7.59 23.75
N ASP A 105 1.16 -7.24 22.59
CA ASP A 105 2.52 -7.67 22.22
C ASP A 105 3.54 -7.17 23.21
N LEU A 106 3.46 -5.90 23.62
CA LEU A 106 4.37 -5.32 24.61
C LEU A 106 4.30 -6.04 25.97
N GLU A 107 3.11 -6.47 26.39
CA GLU A 107 2.93 -7.30 27.60
C GLU A 107 3.60 -8.68 27.44
N VAL A 108 3.41 -9.33 26.29
CA VAL A 108 4.07 -10.60 25.95
C VAL A 108 5.60 -10.43 25.96
N MET A 109 6.10 -9.36 25.34
CA MET A 109 7.53 -9.03 25.30
C MET A 109 8.10 -8.88 26.72
N ARG A 110 7.44 -8.10 27.58
CA ARG A 110 7.85 -7.89 28.99
C ARG A 110 7.79 -9.18 29.79
N ALA A 111 6.76 -10.01 29.59
CA ALA A 111 6.61 -11.28 30.28
C ALA A 111 7.64 -12.34 29.86
N ALA A 112 8.23 -12.19 28.67
CA ALA A 112 9.20 -13.13 28.11
C ALA A 112 10.61 -13.01 28.71
N ILE A 113 10.91 -11.93 29.45
CA ILE A 113 12.22 -11.65 30.01
C ILE A 113 12.20 -11.64 31.54
N PRO A 114 13.36 -11.88 32.22
CA PRO A 114 13.46 -11.83 33.66
C PRO A 114 12.98 -10.51 34.26
N SER A 115 12.33 -10.56 35.43
CA SER A 115 11.72 -9.39 36.07
C SER A 115 12.72 -8.26 36.36
N ASN A 116 13.94 -8.62 36.71
CA ASN A 116 15.03 -7.66 36.98
C ASN A 116 15.54 -6.94 35.72
N GLN A 117 15.24 -7.44 34.51
CA GLN A 117 15.64 -6.81 33.25
C GLN A 117 14.51 -6.00 32.61
N ARG A 118 13.25 -6.08 33.07
CA ARG A 118 12.09 -5.48 32.42
C ARG A 118 12.12 -3.95 32.33
N ARG A 119 12.74 -3.29 33.31
CA ARG A 119 12.77 -1.84 33.36
C ARG A 119 13.70 -1.28 32.29
N GLY A 120 13.14 -0.59 31.27
CA GLY A 120 13.90 0.10 30.23
C GLY A 120 14.55 -0.82 29.18
N PHE A 121 14.30 -2.15 29.23
CA PHE A 121 14.86 -3.08 28.25
C PHE A 121 14.22 -2.89 26.86
N PHE A 122 12.89 -2.78 26.78
CA PHE A 122 12.20 -2.45 25.55
C PHE A 122 11.99 -0.95 25.45
N ARG A 123 12.42 -0.34 24.34
CA ARG A 123 12.31 1.08 24.04
C ARG A 123 11.61 1.23 22.68
N HIS A 124 10.66 2.14 22.59
CA HIS A 124 10.06 2.46 21.29
C HIS A 124 11.01 3.32 20.45
N SER A 125 10.99 3.12 19.13
CA SER A 125 11.64 4.01 18.18
C SER A 125 10.85 5.32 18.08
N SER A 126 11.52 6.41 17.77
CA SER A 126 10.87 7.69 17.39
C SER A 126 10.49 7.75 15.92
N THR A 127 11.04 6.84 15.10
CA THR A 127 10.80 6.73 13.65
C THR A 127 10.63 5.27 13.27
N SER A 128 9.92 5.01 12.17
CA SER A 128 9.78 3.65 11.63
C SER A 128 10.94 3.35 10.68
N LEU A 129 12.07 2.89 11.23
CA LEU A 129 13.31 2.64 10.48
C LEU A 129 13.13 1.75 9.24
N VAL A 130 12.21 0.77 9.29
CA VAL A 130 11.99 -0.14 8.18
C VAL A 130 11.01 0.45 7.17
N ALA A 131 9.97 1.14 7.62
CA ALA A 131 9.05 1.85 6.72
C ALA A 131 9.77 2.93 5.91
N ASP A 132 10.72 3.65 6.52
CA ASP A 132 11.56 4.63 5.81
C ASP A 132 12.39 3.97 4.68
N LEU A 133 12.88 2.74 4.90
CA LEU A 133 13.58 1.99 3.85
C LEU A 133 12.63 1.47 2.76
N ARG A 134 11.40 1.05 3.11
CA ARG A 134 10.38 0.58 2.18
C ARG A 134 9.84 1.70 1.29
N MET A 135 9.88 2.93 1.77
CA MET A 135 9.39 4.10 1.03
C MET A 135 10.10 4.25 -0.33
N VAL A 136 11.41 3.98 -0.39
CA VAL A 136 12.21 4.06 -1.61
C VAL A 136 12.47 2.65 -2.15
N LYS A 137 11.83 2.31 -3.25
CA LYS A 137 11.88 0.98 -3.89
C LYS A 137 13.18 0.79 -4.66
N ASP A 138 13.76 -0.41 -4.56
CA ASP A 138 14.87 -0.81 -5.43
C ASP A 138 14.36 -1.26 -6.82
N ALA A 139 15.28 -1.48 -7.76
CA ALA A 139 14.93 -1.82 -9.13
C ALA A 139 14.12 -3.13 -9.24
N GLU A 140 14.39 -4.13 -8.39
CA GLU A 140 13.63 -5.39 -8.40
C GLU A 140 12.22 -5.20 -7.85
N GLU A 141 12.02 -4.31 -6.88
CA GLU A 141 10.71 -3.94 -6.34
C GLU A 141 9.89 -3.22 -7.41
N LEU A 142 10.48 -2.24 -8.10
CA LEU A 142 9.82 -1.49 -9.18
C LEU A 142 9.33 -2.43 -10.29
N VAL A 143 10.14 -3.40 -10.72
CA VAL A 143 9.72 -4.40 -11.72
C VAL A 143 8.50 -5.18 -11.25
N ARG A 144 8.46 -5.65 -10.00
CA ARG A 144 7.32 -6.41 -9.46
C ARG A 144 6.05 -5.56 -9.36
N MET A 145 6.19 -4.30 -8.93
CA MET A 145 5.08 -3.37 -8.85
C MET A 145 4.53 -3.04 -10.25
N GLU A 146 5.39 -2.88 -11.23
CA GLU A 146 5.00 -2.66 -12.63
C GLU A 146 4.27 -3.88 -13.21
N GLU A 147 4.74 -5.11 -12.94
CA GLU A 147 4.04 -6.34 -13.32
C GLU A 147 2.64 -6.42 -12.69
N ALA A 148 2.50 -6.06 -11.40
CA ALA A 148 1.21 -6.04 -10.71
C ALA A 148 0.27 -4.96 -11.29
N ALA A 149 0.78 -3.76 -11.55
CA ALA A 149 0.03 -2.66 -12.16
C ALA A 149 -0.46 -3.01 -13.57
N LEU A 150 0.40 -3.59 -14.40
CA LEU A 150 0.02 -4.03 -15.76
C LEU A 150 -0.99 -5.17 -15.73
N LEU A 151 -0.94 -6.06 -14.74
CA LEU A 151 -1.98 -7.06 -14.54
C LEU A 151 -3.32 -6.38 -14.24
N GLY A 152 -3.35 -5.41 -13.31
CA GLY A 152 -4.56 -4.62 -13.01
C GLY A 152 -5.15 -3.97 -14.27
N CYS A 153 -4.32 -3.35 -15.11
CA CYS A 153 -4.78 -2.74 -16.37
C CYS A 153 -5.44 -3.75 -17.31
N ARG A 154 -4.83 -4.93 -17.50
CA ARG A 154 -5.43 -5.98 -18.33
C ARG A 154 -6.75 -6.49 -17.76
N LEU A 155 -6.85 -6.65 -16.44
CA LEU A 155 -8.09 -7.07 -15.78
C LEU A 155 -9.21 -6.05 -15.97
N PHE A 156 -8.90 -4.75 -15.94
CA PHE A 156 -9.87 -3.70 -16.24
C PHE A 156 -10.41 -3.84 -17.66
N GLU A 157 -9.55 -4.02 -18.66
CA GLU A 157 -9.97 -4.21 -20.05
C GLU A 157 -10.81 -5.48 -20.25
N GLU A 158 -10.43 -6.59 -19.59
CA GLU A 158 -11.22 -7.85 -19.62
C GLU A 158 -12.59 -7.69 -18.95
N LEU A 159 -12.72 -6.76 -18.00
CA LEU A 159 -13.94 -6.52 -17.25
C LEU A 159 -14.96 -5.65 -18.01
N LEU A 160 -14.50 -4.70 -18.83
CA LEU A 160 -15.37 -3.72 -19.51
C LEU A 160 -16.61 -4.34 -20.17
N PRO A 161 -16.52 -5.45 -20.95
CA PRO A 161 -17.69 -6.06 -21.60
C PRO A 161 -18.71 -6.66 -20.62
N LYS A 162 -18.36 -6.82 -19.36
CA LYS A 162 -19.22 -7.41 -18.32
C LYS A 162 -19.97 -6.37 -17.50
N ILE A 163 -19.65 -5.10 -17.69
CA ILE A 163 -20.28 -3.98 -16.99
C ILE A 163 -21.47 -3.54 -17.84
N ALA A 164 -22.69 -3.85 -17.39
CA ALA A 164 -23.92 -3.48 -18.10
C ALA A 164 -25.04 -3.14 -17.13
N SER A 165 -26.01 -2.37 -17.61
CA SER A 165 -27.24 -2.06 -16.86
C SER A 165 -27.92 -3.35 -16.37
N GLY A 166 -28.34 -3.37 -15.10
CA GLY A 166 -29.01 -4.50 -14.47
C GLY A 166 -28.06 -5.54 -13.86
N VAL A 167 -26.76 -5.54 -14.18
CA VAL A 167 -25.78 -6.41 -13.51
C VAL A 167 -25.51 -5.91 -12.10
N GLN A 168 -25.42 -6.80 -11.14
CA GLN A 168 -25.12 -6.42 -9.74
C GLN A 168 -23.66 -6.04 -9.57
N GLU A 169 -23.39 -5.05 -8.72
CA GLU A 169 -22.01 -4.63 -8.36
C GLU A 169 -21.17 -5.80 -7.85
N THR A 170 -21.76 -6.68 -7.02
CA THR A 170 -21.09 -7.90 -6.52
C THR A 170 -20.74 -8.89 -7.63
N THR A 171 -21.52 -8.98 -8.70
CA THR A 171 -21.21 -9.83 -9.85
C THR A 171 -19.98 -9.29 -10.59
N ILE A 172 -19.91 -7.97 -10.79
CA ILE A 172 -18.76 -7.31 -11.43
C ILE A 172 -17.49 -7.52 -10.60
N ALA A 173 -17.58 -7.33 -9.27
CA ALA A 173 -16.45 -7.56 -8.37
C ALA A 173 -15.99 -9.03 -8.41
N ALA A 174 -16.93 -9.99 -8.36
CA ALA A 174 -16.61 -11.43 -8.40
C ALA A 174 -15.92 -11.83 -9.71
N GLU A 175 -16.35 -11.29 -10.86
CA GLU A 175 -15.73 -11.53 -12.16
C GLU A 175 -14.29 -10.99 -12.21
N LEU A 176 -14.06 -9.81 -11.65
CA LEU A 176 -12.74 -9.20 -11.55
C LEU A 176 -11.81 -10.04 -10.67
N GLU A 177 -12.24 -10.42 -9.47
CA GLU A 177 -11.47 -11.20 -8.49
C GLU A 177 -11.15 -12.61 -9.01
N TYR A 178 -12.13 -13.24 -9.68
CA TYR A 178 -11.90 -14.52 -10.37
C TYR A 178 -10.85 -14.38 -11.48
N ALA A 179 -10.97 -13.36 -12.32
CA ALA A 179 -9.98 -13.09 -13.37
C ALA A 179 -8.60 -12.82 -12.80
N ALA A 180 -8.49 -12.06 -11.68
CA ALA A 180 -7.23 -11.78 -10.99
C ALA A 180 -6.55 -13.10 -10.54
N ARG A 181 -7.29 -13.99 -9.88
CA ARG A 181 -6.78 -15.31 -9.45
C ARG A 181 -6.35 -16.17 -10.62
N ARG A 182 -7.16 -16.24 -11.67
CA ARG A 182 -6.87 -17.02 -12.88
C ARG A 182 -5.58 -16.54 -13.59
N ASN A 183 -5.29 -15.24 -13.51
CA ASN A 183 -4.10 -14.63 -14.09
C ASN A 183 -2.90 -14.58 -13.12
N GLY A 184 -2.95 -15.30 -11.98
CA GLY A 184 -1.82 -15.55 -11.09
C GLY A 184 -1.65 -14.54 -9.95
N ALA A 185 -2.64 -13.66 -9.68
CA ALA A 185 -2.61 -12.81 -8.49
C ALA A 185 -2.66 -13.64 -7.21
N GLU A 186 -1.85 -13.27 -6.22
CA GLU A 186 -1.83 -13.86 -4.87
C GLU A 186 -3.07 -13.47 -4.06
N GLY A 187 -3.73 -12.37 -4.43
CA GLY A 187 -4.93 -11.81 -3.81
C GLY A 187 -5.28 -10.47 -4.41
N MET A 188 -6.36 -9.88 -3.91
CA MET A 188 -6.63 -8.46 -4.10
C MET A 188 -5.83 -7.66 -3.06
N SER A 189 -5.38 -6.45 -3.43
CA SER A 189 -4.64 -5.56 -2.53
C SER A 189 -5.51 -5.05 -1.38
N PHE A 190 -6.80 -4.92 -1.65
CA PHE A 190 -7.86 -4.51 -0.72
C PHE A 190 -9.22 -5.03 -1.21
N ALA A 191 -10.28 -4.79 -0.44
CA ALA A 191 -11.63 -5.17 -0.84
C ALA A 191 -12.08 -4.37 -2.07
N THR A 192 -12.36 -5.07 -3.17
CA THR A 192 -12.75 -4.48 -4.45
C THR A 192 -13.93 -3.54 -4.31
N ILE A 193 -13.79 -2.31 -4.82
CA ILE A 193 -14.86 -1.31 -4.86
C ILE A 193 -15.49 -1.35 -6.25
N VAL A 194 -16.80 -1.57 -6.28
CA VAL A 194 -17.66 -1.35 -7.44
C VAL A 194 -18.88 -0.58 -6.93
N ALA A 195 -18.97 0.68 -7.30
CA ALA A 195 -20.06 1.56 -6.84
C ALA A 195 -20.70 2.27 -8.05
N SER A 196 -22.00 2.13 -8.21
CA SER A 196 -22.71 2.58 -9.40
C SER A 196 -23.82 3.61 -9.12
N GLY A 197 -24.06 4.53 -10.06
CA GLY A 197 -25.06 5.58 -9.95
C GLY A 197 -24.88 6.44 -8.69
N PRO A 198 -25.92 6.68 -7.87
CA PRO A 198 -25.79 7.46 -6.65
C PRO A 198 -24.82 6.87 -5.63
N ARG A 199 -24.59 5.54 -5.64
CA ARG A 199 -23.64 4.88 -4.76
C ARG A 199 -22.19 5.21 -5.11
N ALA A 200 -21.89 5.60 -6.35
CA ALA A 200 -20.56 6.09 -6.75
C ALA A 200 -20.10 7.30 -5.90
N ALA A 201 -21.04 8.04 -5.29
CA ALA A 201 -20.74 9.12 -4.35
C ALA A 201 -20.17 8.66 -2.99
N LEU A 202 -20.02 7.34 -2.77
CA LEU A 202 -19.38 6.78 -1.58
C LEU A 202 -17.90 6.51 -1.89
N PRO A 203 -16.93 7.23 -1.30
CA PRO A 203 -15.50 7.02 -1.59
C PRO A 203 -15.04 5.57 -1.37
N HIS A 204 -15.59 4.90 -0.35
CA HIS A 204 -15.33 3.49 -0.01
C HIS A 204 -16.59 2.62 -0.24
N GLY A 205 -17.23 2.81 -1.40
CA GLY A 205 -18.46 2.10 -1.78
C GLY A 205 -18.22 0.65 -2.16
N HIS A 206 -18.05 -0.25 -1.16
CA HIS A 206 -17.94 -1.69 -1.43
C HIS A 206 -19.10 -2.19 -2.29
N ALA A 207 -18.80 -3.17 -3.14
CA ALA A 207 -19.78 -3.81 -4.02
C ALA A 207 -20.94 -4.42 -3.23
N THR A 208 -22.16 -4.17 -3.68
CA THR A 208 -23.41 -4.69 -3.08
C THR A 208 -24.26 -5.41 -4.12
N SER A 209 -25.44 -5.89 -3.71
CA SER A 209 -26.44 -6.42 -4.63
C SER A 209 -27.17 -5.34 -5.43
N ALA A 210 -26.79 -4.07 -5.32
CA ALA A 210 -27.32 -3.00 -6.16
C ALA A 210 -27.04 -3.28 -7.62
N ALA A 211 -28.06 -3.11 -8.46
CA ALA A 211 -27.92 -3.25 -9.90
C ALA A 211 -27.37 -1.96 -10.51
N VAL A 212 -26.44 -2.09 -11.43
CA VAL A 212 -25.94 -0.98 -12.26
C VAL A 212 -27.12 -0.29 -12.96
N PRO A 213 -27.27 1.04 -12.84
CA PRO A 213 -28.40 1.77 -13.43
C PRO A 213 -28.34 1.77 -14.97
N ARG A 214 -29.42 2.22 -15.61
CA ARG A 214 -29.47 2.39 -17.07
C ARG A 214 -28.64 3.56 -17.58
N SER A 215 -28.33 4.51 -16.71
CA SER A 215 -27.46 5.66 -17.00
C SER A 215 -26.78 6.11 -15.72
N GLY A 216 -25.49 6.41 -15.77
CA GLY A 216 -24.71 6.92 -14.64
C GLY A 216 -23.31 6.36 -14.55
N PHE A 217 -22.50 6.94 -13.68
CA PHE A 217 -21.13 6.52 -13.43
C PHE A 217 -21.06 5.20 -12.67
N VAL A 218 -20.03 4.43 -12.97
CA VAL A 218 -19.59 3.25 -12.21
C VAL A 218 -18.11 3.43 -11.86
N VAL A 219 -17.82 3.57 -10.57
CA VAL A 219 -16.47 3.62 -10.04
C VAL A 219 -15.99 2.19 -9.79
N LEU A 220 -14.83 1.86 -10.32
CA LEU A 220 -14.14 0.59 -10.21
C LEU A 220 -12.77 0.87 -9.60
N ASP A 221 -12.58 0.47 -8.36
CA ASP A 221 -11.34 0.69 -7.62
C ASP A 221 -10.85 -0.64 -7.05
N PHE A 222 -9.67 -1.07 -7.49
CA PHE A 222 -9.10 -2.36 -7.19
C PHE A 222 -7.59 -2.40 -7.42
N GLY A 223 -6.96 -3.32 -6.74
CA GLY A 223 -5.57 -3.66 -6.94
C GLY A 223 -5.32 -5.15 -6.73
N VAL A 224 -4.22 -5.65 -7.25
CA VAL A 224 -3.81 -7.05 -7.10
C VAL A 224 -2.48 -7.17 -6.39
N ILE A 225 -2.31 -8.26 -5.64
CA ILE A 225 -1.02 -8.65 -5.06
C ILE A 225 -0.36 -9.63 -6.03
N LEU A 226 0.81 -9.27 -6.55
CA LEU A 226 1.61 -10.12 -7.41
C LEU A 226 3.06 -10.14 -6.93
N LYS A 227 3.63 -11.34 -6.73
CA LYS A 227 4.99 -11.52 -6.19
C LYS A 227 5.22 -10.72 -4.89
N GLY A 228 4.13 -10.57 -4.09
CA GLY A 228 4.12 -9.89 -2.80
C GLY A 228 4.10 -8.39 -2.84
N TYR A 229 3.82 -7.77 -3.98
CA TYR A 229 3.65 -6.32 -4.13
C TYR A 229 2.24 -5.99 -4.57
N CYS A 230 1.69 -4.93 -3.99
CA CYS A 230 0.37 -4.41 -4.32
C CYS A 230 0.41 -3.55 -5.59
N SER A 231 -0.66 -3.64 -6.39
CA SER A 231 -1.04 -2.58 -7.32
C SER A 231 -2.30 -1.89 -6.81
N ASP A 232 -2.58 -0.72 -7.42
CA ASP A 232 -3.73 0.12 -7.11
C ASP A 232 -4.16 0.89 -8.36
N MET A 233 -5.45 0.90 -8.66
CA MET A 233 -5.98 1.63 -9.80
C MET A 233 -7.48 1.87 -9.67
N THR A 234 -7.91 3.12 -9.85
CA THR A 234 -9.32 3.45 -10.03
C THR A 234 -9.59 3.91 -11.45
N ARG A 235 -10.66 3.39 -12.04
CA ARG A 235 -11.28 3.93 -13.26
C ARG A 235 -12.77 4.11 -13.04
N THR A 236 -13.31 5.17 -13.63
CA THR A 236 -14.75 5.44 -13.66
C THR A 236 -15.24 5.35 -15.08
N VAL A 237 -16.28 4.55 -15.33
CA VAL A 237 -16.95 4.42 -16.61
C VAL A 237 -18.36 4.97 -16.53
N PHE A 238 -19.02 5.20 -17.66
CA PHE A 238 -20.42 5.70 -17.73
C PHE A 238 -21.30 4.70 -18.48
N ILE A 239 -22.44 4.36 -17.90
CA ILE A 239 -23.47 3.55 -18.56
C ILE A 239 -24.37 4.47 -19.36
N GLY A 240 -24.50 4.23 -20.65
CA GLY A 240 -25.27 5.07 -21.59
C GLY A 240 -24.47 6.29 -22.06
N LYS A 241 -25.14 7.42 -22.24
CA LYS A 241 -24.55 8.69 -22.71
C LYS A 241 -24.49 9.72 -21.57
N ALA A 242 -23.29 10.18 -21.24
CA ALA A 242 -23.10 11.24 -20.27
C ALA A 242 -23.57 12.60 -20.80
N SER A 243 -24.26 13.37 -19.96
CA SER A 243 -24.59 14.77 -20.20
C SER A 243 -23.36 15.68 -20.24
N ASP A 244 -23.51 16.91 -20.71
CA ASP A 244 -22.42 17.88 -20.72
C ASP A 244 -21.89 18.19 -19.32
N ASP A 245 -22.77 18.27 -18.31
CA ASP A 245 -22.38 18.48 -16.91
C ASP A 245 -21.60 17.29 -16.34
N GLU A 246 -22.01 16.05 -16.65
CA GLU A 246 -21.31 14.84 -16.23
C GLU A 246 -19.95 14.71 -16.92
N ARG A 247 -19.86 15.04 -18.21
CA ARG A 247 -18.57 15.11 -18.93
C ARG A 247 -17.65 16.17 -18.34
N PHE A 248 -18.17 17.36 -18.06
CA PHE A 248 -17.40 18.43 -17.42
C PHE A 248 -16.86 17.99 -16.07
N ALA A 249 -17.68 17.31 -15.25
CA ALA A 249 -17.25 16.78 -13.95
C ALA A 249 -16.14 15.71 -14.11
N TYR A 250 -16.30 14.78 -15.06
CA TYR A 250 -15.30 13.74 -15.37
C TYR A 250 -13.98 14.35 -15.85
N ASP A 251 -14.05 15.25 -16.83
CA ASP A 251 -12.86 15.91 -17.39
C ASP A 251 -12.12 16.73 -16.32
N SER A 252 -12.87 17.40 -15.42
CA SER A 252 -12.28 18.15 -14.30
C SER A 252 -11.48 17.24 -13.36
N VAL A 253 -11.97 16.02 -13.06
CA VAL A 253 -11.22 15.04 -12.24
C VAL A 253 -10.02 14.50 -13.01
N ARG A 254 -10.19 14.17 -14.29
CA ARG A 254 -9.08 13.73 -15.14
C ARG A 254 -7.96 14.78 -15.22
N ASP A 255 -8.32 16.03 -15.43
CA ASP A 255 -7.35 17.12 -15.54
C ASP A 255 -6.67 17.42 -14.19
N ALA A 256 -7.40 17.25 -13.07
CA ALA A 256 -6.83 17.34 -11.73
C ALA A 256 -5.82 16.19 -11.48
N GLN A 257 -6.16 14.98 -11.91
CA GLN A 257 -5.29 13.83 -11.80
C GLN A 257 -4.02 14.02 -12.64
N GLN A 258 -4.15 14.48 -13.87
CA GLN A 258 -3.01 14.75 -14.73
C GLN A 258 -2.12 15.86 -14.17
N ALA A 259 -2.70 16.95 -13.65
CA ALA A 259 -1.94 18.05 -13.05
C ALA A 259 -1.13 17.58 -11.84
N ALA A 260 -1.70 16.68 -11.02
CA ALA A 260 -0.97 16.07 -9.89
C ALA A 260 0.13 15.11 -10.36
N VAL A 261 -0.10 14.30 -11.41
CA VAL A 261 0.94 13.45 -12.02
C VAL A 261 2.10 14.30 -12.56
N ASP A 262 1.81 15.40 -13.26
CA ASP A 262 2.82 16.31 -13.80
C ASP A 262 3.62 17.02 -12.70
N ALA A 263 3.03 17.21 -11.52
CA ALA A 263 3.70 17.76 -10.34
C ALA A 263 4.61 16.75 -9.62
N VAL A 264 4.58 15.46 -9.96
CA VAL A 264 5.47 14.46 -9.36
C VAL A 264 6.87 14.63 -9.93
N ILE A 265 7.65 15.45 -9.26
CA ILE A 265 9.06 15.75 -9.61
C ILE A 265 9.93 15.48 -8.37
N PRO A 266 11.14 14.92 -8.49
CA PRO A 266 12.04 14.76 -7.36
C PRO A 266 12.38 16.12 -6.73
N GLY A 267 12.33 16.20 -5.41
CA GLY A 267 12.56 17.42 -4.65
C GLY A 267 11.29 18.21 -4.27
N VAL A 268 10.14 17.92 -4.88
CA VAL A 268 8.84 18.52 -4.53
C VAL A 268 8.28 17.81 -3.29
N SER A 269 7.54 18.53 -2.46
CA SER A 269 6.84 17.93 -1.33
C SER A 269 5.55 17.22 -1.79
N SER A 270 5.16 16.18 -1.07
CA SER A 270 3.90 15.47 -1.36
C SER A 270 2.65 16.36 -1.17
N GLY A 271 2.77 17.42 -0.37
CA GLY A 271 1.72 18.45 -0.22
C GLY A 271 1.56 19.33 -1.47
N GLU A 272 2.65 19.65 -2.18
CA GLU A 272 2.58 20.40 -3.44
C GLU A 272 1.91 19.58 -4.55
N VAL A 273 2.12 18.26 -4.58
CA VAL A 273 1.41 17.35 -5.48
C VAL A 273 -0.09 17.33 -5.20
N ASP A 274 -0.49 17.26 -3.92
CA ASP A 274 -1.91 17.36 -3.52
C ASP A 274 -2.53 18.71 -3.93
N GLU A 275 -1.81 19.81 -3.73
CA GLU A 275 -2.30 21.14 -4.11
C GLU A 275 -2.47 21.29 -5.62
N ALA A 276 -1.66 20.62 -6.45
CA ALA A 276 -1.82 20.63 -7.91
C ALA A 276 -3.19 20.10 -8.31
N ALA A 277 -3.62 18.94 -7.77
CA ALA A 277 -4.97 18.41 -8.02
C ALA A 277 -6.07 19.35 -7.50
N ARG A 278 -5.95 19.81 -6.24
CA ARG A 278 -6.95 20.67 -5.61
C ARG A 278 -7.12 22.01 -6.32
N SER A 279 -6.04 22.56 -6.86
CA SER A 279 -6.06 23.82 -7.62
C SER A 279 -6.92 23.70 -8.86
N VAL A 280 -6.84 22.59 -9.61
CA VAL A 280 -7.68 22.35 -10.80
C VAL A 280 -9.14 22.24 -10.39
N LEU A 281 -9.47 21.39 -9.39
CA LEU A 281 -10.85 21.24 -8.92
C LEU A 281 -11.43 22.53 -8.33
N ARG A 282 -10.61 23.38 -7.72
CA ARG A 282 -11.02 24.69 -7.21
C ARG A 282 -11.40 25.63 -8.35
N LYS A 283 -10.62 25.66 -9.43
CA LYS A 283 -10.95 26.46 -10.64
C LYS A 283 -12.23 25.97 -11.33
N ALA A 284 -12.50 24.67 -11.27
CA ALA A 284 -13.73 24.06 -11.77
C ALA A 284 -14.95 24.25 -10.84
N GLY A 285 -14.78 24.82 -9.62
CA GLY A 285 -15.86 24.96 -8.64
C GLY A 285 -16.26 23.64 -7.97
N LEU A 286 -15.39 22.62 -8.01
CA LEU A 286 -15.67 21.25 -7.53
C LEU A 286 -14.86 20.85 -6.29
N ALA A 287 -13.97 21.70 -5.78
CA ALA A 287 -13.04 21.37 -4.70
C ALA A 287 -13.72 20.93 -3.40
N GLN A 288 -14.93 21.44 -3.10
CA GLN A 288 -15.70 21.05 -1.91
C GLN A 288 -16.15 19.59 -1.92
N TYR A 289 -16.17 18.95 -3.09
CA TYR A 289 -16.54 17.54 -3.25
C TYR A 289 -15.34 16.58 -3.20
N PHE A 290 -14.11 17.11 -3.11
CA PHE A 290 -12.89 16.33 -2.96
C PHE A 290 -12.50 16.24 -1.49
N THR A 291 -12.89 15.17 -0.80
CA THR A 291 -12.90 15.07 0.66
C THR A 291 -11.76 14.23 1.26
N HIS A 292 -10.93 13.59 0.44
CA HIS A 292 -9.82 12.75 0.90
C HIS A 292 -8.44 13.25 0.42
N SER A 293 -7.36 12.53 0.74
CA SER A 293 -6.00 12.80 0.24
C SER A 293 -5.89 12.48 -1.25
N THR A 294 -4.96 13.15 -1.93
CA THR A 294 -4.68 12.86 -3.34
C THR A 294 -4.01 11.52 -3.56
N GLY A 295 -3.42 10.90 -2.49
CA GLY A 295 -2.82 9.59 -2.62
C GLY A 295 -1.94 9.19 -1.45
N HIS A 296 -1.26 8.07 -1.63
CA HIS A 296 -0.39 7.43 -0.65
C HIS A 296 0.72 6.63 -1.32
N GLY A 297 1.73 6.23 -0.55
CA GLY A 297 2.72 5.26 -0.99
C GLY A 297 2.11 3.86 -1.14
N VAL A 298 2.65 3.07 -2.05
CA VAL A 298 2.27 1.67 -2.29
C VAL A 298 3.52 0.80 -2.30
N GLY A 299 3.41 -0.46 -1.91
CA GLY A 299 4.51 -1.41 -1.95
C GLY A 299 4.09 -2.82 -1.57
N ILE A 300 4.68 -3.38 -0.52
CA ILE A 300 4.27 -4.66 0.06
C ILE A 300 2.88 -4.53 0.70
N GLU A 301 2.58 -3.36 1.23
CA GLU A 301 1.25 -3.00 1.72
C GLU A 301 0.60 -1.99 0.78
N ILE A 302 -0.73 -2.00 0.78
CA ILE A 302 -1.49 -1.07 -0.05
C ILE A 302 -1.26 0.38 0.39
N HIS A 303 -1.24 0.64 1.69
CA HIS A 303 -0.96 1.96 2.24
C HIS A 303 0.41 1.99 2.91
N GLU A 304 1.35 2.67 2.28
CA GLU A 304 2.68 2.98 2.80
C GLU A 304 2.93 4.50 2.83
N ALA A 305 4.02 4.91 3.42
CA ALA A 305 4.51 6.28 3.25
C ALA A 305 5.09 6.48 1.82
N PRO A 306 5.06 7.72 1.29
CA PRO A 306 4.54 8.93 1.90
C PRO A 306 3.02 9.10 1.71
N ARG A 307 2.38 9.89 2.56
CA ARG A 307 1.02 10.37 2.31
C ARG A 307 1.06 11.58 1.36
N VAL A 308 0.20 11.60 0.34
CA VAL A 308 0.06 12.71 -0.60
C VAL A 308 -1.22 13.48 -0.24
N ALA A 309 -1.09 14.49 0.61
CA ALA A 309 -2.22 15.22 1.17
C ALA A 309 -1.82 16.65 1.52
N ALA A 310 -2.81 17.50 1.80
CA ALA A 310 -2.58 18.88 2.22
C ALA A 310 -1.60 18.99 3.40
N ALA A 311 -0.73 19.98 3.35
CA ALA A 311 0.27 20.29 4.36
C ALA A 311 1.31 19.17 4.66
N GLN A 312 1.42 18.15 3.83
CA GLN A 312 2.49 17.16 3.94
C GLN A 312 3.81 17.75 3.42
N THR A 313 4.88 17.48 4.18
CA THR A 313 6.23 18.05 3.90
C THR A 313 7.22 16.99 3.42
N GLN A 314 6.80 15.72 3.27
CA GLN A 314 7.68 14.67 2.77
C GLN A 314 8.15 15.00 1.36
N VAL A 315 9.45 15.16 1.19
CA VAL A 315 10.07 15.40 -0.12
C VAL A 315 10.09 14.11 -0.92
N LEU A 316 9.60 14.18 -2.16
CA LEU A 316 9.63 13.06 -3.08
C LEU A 316 11.06 12.82 -3.60
N THR A 317 11.46 11.56 -3.57
CA THR A 317 12.79 11.13 -4.04
C THR A 317 12.66 9.98 -5.04
N PRO A 318 13.61 9.84 -5.98
CA PRO A 318 13.60 8.74 -6.94
C PRO A 318 13.47 7.37 -6.28
N GLY A 319 12.65 6.51 -6.85
CA GLY A 319 12.30 5.19 -6.31
C GLY A 319 11.06 5.16 -5.42
N MET A 320 10.50 6.29 -5.01
CA MET A 320 9.18 6.30 -4.37
C MET A 320 8.10 5.92 -5.37
N VAL A 321 7.08 5.19 -4.91
CA VAL A 321 5.86 4.87 -5.69
C VAL A 321 4.68 5.36 -4.90
N ILE A 322 3.85 6.19 -5.52
CA ILE A 322 2.69 6.82 -4.91
C ILE A 322 1.46 6.65 -5.81
N THR A 323 0.27 6.65 -5.21
CA THR A 323 -0.99 6.80 -5.95
C THR A 323 -1.29 8.28 -6.18
N ILE A 324 -1.98 8.58 -7.28
CA ILE A 324 -2.54 9.89 -7.59
C ILE A 324 -4.01 9.66 -7.98
N GLU A 325 -4.91 9.92 -7.04
CA GLU A 325 -6.31 9.46 -7.06
C GLU A 325 -7.34 10.55 -6.73
N PRO A 326 -7.26 11.77 -7.25
CA PRO A 326 -8.29 12.76 -6.95
C PRO A 326 -9.68 12.25 -7.36
N GLY A 327 -10.68 12.59 -6.54
CA GLY A 327 -12.06 12.22 -6.78
C GLY A 327 -13.03 13.28 -6.28
N ILE A 328 -14.22 13.32 -6.86
CA ILE A 328 -15.33 14.15 -6.40
C ILE A 328 -16.56 13.27 -6.10
N TYR A 329 -17.27 13.61 -5.04
CA TYR A 329 -18.39 12.82 -4.54
C TYR A 329 -19.58 13.74 -4.26
N LEU A 330 -20.57 13.73 -5.17
CA LEU A 330 -21.79 14.52 -5.07
C LEU A 330 -22.90 13.64 -4.49
N GLU A 331 -23.14 13.78 -3.20
CA GLU A 331 -24.10 12.97 -2.45
C GLU A 331 -25.45 12.88 -3.15
N GLY A 332 -25.99 11.65 -3.26
CA GLY A 332 -27.26 11.36 -3.93
C GLY A 332 -27.24 11.49 -5.46
N LYS A 333 -26.11 11.86 -6.05
CA LYS A 333 -25.97 12.01 -7.51
C LYS A 333 -24.97 11.00 -8.08
N PHE A 334 -23.68 11.26 -7.94
CA PHE A 334 -22.61 10.42 -8.47
C PHE A 334 -21.27 10.72 -7.80
N GLY A 335 -20.30 9.84 -8.00
CA GLY A 335 -18.89 10.08 -7.73
C GLY A 335 -18.02 9.70 -8.91
N ILE A 336 -16.84 10.30 -8.97
CA ILE A 336 -15.82 10.07 -9.99
C ILE A 336 -14.48 10.04 -9.31
N ARG A 337 -13.68 8.99 -9.53
CA ARG A 337 -12.26 8.90 -9.15
C ARG A 337 -11.46 8.36 -10.32
N ILE A 338 -10.30 8.94 -10.56
CA ILE A 338 -9.34 8.48 -11.55
C ILE A 338 -8.00 8.39 -10.83
N GLU A 339 -7.37 7.24 -10.90
CA GLU A 339 -6.18 6.93 -10.14
C GLU A 339 -5.13 6.23 -10.98
N ASP A 340 -3.88 6.64 -10.78
CA ASP A 340 -2.71 5.93 -11.27
C ASP A 340 -1.66 5.73 -10.16
N MET A 341 -0.92 4.64 -10.25
CA MET A 341 0.37 4.49 -9.57
C MET A 341 1.46 5.22 -10.36
N VAL A 342 2.25 6.02 -9.65
CA VAL A 342 3.31 6.85 -10.23
C VAL A 342 4.63 6.57 -9.52
N VAL A 343 5.65 6.19 -10.29
CA VAL A 343 7.05 6.08 -9.84
C VAL A 343 7.71 7.44 -9.95
N VAL A 344 8.29 7.93 -8.87
CA VAL A 344 9.19 9.09 -8.91
C VAL A 344 10.50 8.66 -9.55
N THR A 345 10.82 9.21 -10.72
CA THR A 345 12.11 8.99 -11.40
C THR A 345 13.10 10.12 -11.09
N ASP A 346 14.29 10.08 -11.67
CA ASP A 346 15.28 11.17 -11.52
C ASP A 346 14.85 12.50 -12.18
N GLN A 347 13.83 12.48 -13.06
CA GLN A 347 13.38 13.66 -13.81
C GLN A 347 11.92 14.03 -13.51
N ALA A 348 11.01 13.06 -13.51
CA ALA A 348 9.57 13.29 -13.42
C ALA A 348 8.83 12.03 -12.89
N GLY A 349 7.53 12.17 -12.65
CA GLY A 349 6.64 11.04 -12.39
C GLY A 349 6.45 10.17 -13.63
N ARG A 350 6.57 8.84 -13.49
CA ARG A 350 6.28 7.86 -14.53
C ARG A 350 5.09 7.00 -14.10
N VAL A 351 3.98 7.12 -14.82
CA VAL A 351 2.79 6.28 -14.61
C VAL A 351 3.11 4.82 -14.95
N ILE A 352 2.72 3.90 -14.07
CA ILE A 352 2.87 2.44 -14.27
C ILE A 352 1.53 1.69 -14.40
N THR A 353 0.40 2.42 -14.37
CA THR A 353 -0.96 1.93 -14.63
C THR A 353 -1.52 2.56 -15.92
N PRO A 354 -1.02 2.19 -17.11
CA PRO A 354 -1.29 2.90 -18.37
C PRO A 354 -2.69 2.64 -18.97
N ALA A 355 -3.65 2.14 -18.21
CA ALA A 355 -5.05 2.02 -18.66
C ALA A 355 -5.62 3.39 -19.04
N SER A 356 -6.48 3.44 -20.07
CA SER A 356 -7.05 4.68 -20.57
C SER A 356 -7.78 5.46 -19.46
N LYS A 357 -7.58 6.79 -19.45
CA LYS A 357 -8.29 7.75 -18.59
C LYS A 357 -9.37 8.53 -19.37
N ALA A 358 -9.62 8.18 -20.63
CA ALA A 358 -10.75 8.74 -21.37
C ALA A 358 -12.07 8.22 -20.80
N LEU A 359 -13.13 9.04 -20.84
CA LEU A 359 -14.46 8.58 -20.44
C LEU A 359 -14.92 7.46 -21.39
N ILE A 360 -15.11 6.27 -20.82
CA ILE A 360 -15.64 5.11 -21.52
C ILE A 360 -17.15 5.09 -21.28
N GLU A 361 -17.93 5.20 -22.35
CA GLU A 361 -19.39 5.03 -22.37
C GLU A 361 -19.72 3.60 -22.83
N LEU A 362 -20.46 2.87 -21.99
CA LEU A 362 -20.86 1.46 -22.19
C LEU A 362 -22.35 1.33 -22.48
#